data_c63046e17c87f11becf9f6ea0dd0dd1c
#
_entry.id   c63046e17c87f11becf9f6ea0dd0dd1c
#
_cell.length_a   1.000
_cell.length_b   1.000
_cell.length_c   1.000
_cell.angle_alpha   90.00
_cell.angle_beta   90.00
_cell.angle_gamma   90.00
#
_symmetry.space_group_name_H-M   'P 1'
#
loop_
_entity.id
_entity.type
_entity.pdbx_description
1 polymer ?
#
loop_
_entity_poly.entity_id
_entity_poly.type
_entity_poly.pdbx_seq_one_letter_code
_entity_poly.pdbx_strand_id
1 'polypeptide(L)'
;MILRKYLLLILCLPCFVQAKNITISRLTCEMQEGLVVVEGVPRLGWVMESPENGTQQSAYEIDIREALTGRSVWNSGKVNSSQSQLVSIEGADIRSGNLLNYIWRVRVWDESGSPSQWSSDAKFRSVPDCFSSRKWIGAITRQDAHLPEGRKFHGGELKKPEVKAAWEAVDTLAKKSIYLRKTFELGDIKGGSAGRKTSKRIVEATAYVCGLGFYEFSLNGKKVGDSEFAPLWSDYDKSVYYNTYDVTELLQNGENAVGVLLGNGFYNVQGGRYRKLQISFGPPTLLFELVVNYEDGTHTVIHSDNGWKYDLSPITFNCIYGGEDYDARGEQKGWNQVGFDDSDWRPVVVQEAPKGILRPQMARPVKIMERHNIQKV
;
A
#
# COMPACT_ATOMS: atom_id res chain seq x y z
N MET A 1 40.25 81.39 -15.75
CA MET A 1 40.10 80.12 -16.42
C MET A 1 39.67 79.10 -15.38
N ILE A 2 38.32 78.86 -15.28
CA ILE A 2 37.71 78.08 -14.19
C ILE A 2 37.40 76.69 -14.75
N LEU A 3 38.10 75.69 -14.25
CA LEU A 3 37.95 74.26 -14.61
C LEU A 3 36.75 73.68 -13.85
N ARG A 4 35.62 73.40 -14.53
CA ARG A 4 34.47 72.70 -13.97
C ARG A 4 34.74 71.21 -13.98
N LYS A 5 34.90 70.61 -12.79
CA LYS A 5 34.93 69.14 -12.59
C LYS A 5 33.49 68.64 -12.64
N TYR A 6 33.17 67.81 -13.62
CA TYR A 6 31.92 67.01 -13.62
C TYR A 6 32.13 65.76 -12.80
N LEU A 7 31.35 65.65 -11.71
CA LEU A 7 31.26 64.44 -10.87
C LEU A 7 30.19 63.52 -11.50
N LEU A 8 30.63 62.44 -12.13
CA LEU A 8 29.71 61.44 -12.67
C LEU A 8 29.22 60.57 -11.49
N LEU A 9 27.97 60.76 -11.06
CA LEU A 9 27.31 59.91 -10.06
C LEU A 9 26.78 58.69 -10.80
N ILE A 10 27.49 57.52 -10.64
CA ILE A 10 27.02 56.24 -11.10
C ILE A 10 25.94 55.78 -10.10
N LEU A 11 24.65 55.93 -10.46
CA LEU A 11 23.55 55.31 -9.74
C LEU A 11 23.58 53.78 -10.00
N CYS A 12 24.14 53.04 -9.06
CA CYS A 12 23.88 51.60 -8.96
C CYS A 12 22.41 51.39 -8.59
N LEU A 13 21.56 51.16 -9.58
CA LEU A 13 20.22 50.64 -9.34
C LEU A 13 20.37 49.22 -8.77
N PRO A 14 19.86 48.90 -7.58
CA PRO A 14 19.80 47.55 -7.15
C PRO A 14 18.89 46.79 -8.12
N CYS A 15 19.44 45.82 -8.86
CA CYS A 15 18.63 44.82 -9.53
C CYS A 15 17.88 44.05 -8.45
N PHE A 16 16.64 44.38 -8.22
CA PHE A 16 15.73 43.49 -7.48
C PHE A 16 15.53 42.25 -8.35
N VAL A 17 16.30 41.24 -8.10
CA VAL A 17 16.03 39.88 -8.62
C VAL A 17 14.73 39.46 -7.90
N GLN A 18 13.63 39.50 -8.61
CA GLN A 18 12.36 39.02 -8.08
C GLN A 18 12.45 37.50 -7.92
N ALA A 19 12.30 37.03 -6.69
CA ALA A 19 12.28 35.61 -6.42
C ALA A 19 11.15 34.95 -7.22
N LYS A 20 11.49 33.92 -7.99
CA LYS A 20 10.50 33.15 -8.73
C LYS A 20 9.62 32.38 -7.76
N ASN A 21 8.31 32.40 -7.98
CA ASN A 21 7.36 31.65 -7.15
C ASN A 21 7.45 30.15 -7.52
N ILE A 22 8.35 29.44 -6.84
CA ILE A 22 8.43 27.99 -6.95
C ILE A 22 7.53 27.35 -5.88
N THR A 23 6.68 26.41 -6.30
CA THR A 23 5.93 25.54 -5.45
C THR A 23 6.37 24.09 -5.65
N ILE A 24 6.25 23.28 -4.60
CA ILE A 24 6.57 21.86 -4.65
C ILE A 24 5.25 21.10 -4.51
N SER A 25 4.85 20.40 -5.58
CA SER A 25 3.49 19.86 -5.70
C SER A 25 3.40 18.37 -5.40
N ARG A 26 4.44 17.61 -5.67
CA ARG A 26 4.46 16.15 -5.50
C ARG A 26 5.71 15.72 -4.79
N LEU A 27 5.51 14.98 -3.69
CA LEU A 27 6.60 14.35 -2.96
C LEU A 27 6.49 12.84 -3.11
N THR A 28 7.60 12.19 -3.42
CA THR A 28 7.68 10.75 -3.61
C THR A 28 8.77 10.12 -2.77
N CYS A 29 8.50 8.95 -2.23
CA CYS A 29 9.47 8.06 -1.62
C CYS A 29 9.52 6.79 -2.46
N GLU A 30 10.70 6.40 -2.95
CA GLU A 30 10.86 5.29 -3.89
C GLU A 30 9.89 5.37 -5.08
N MET A 31 9.71 6.57 -5.65
CA MET A 31 8.81 6.88 -6.76
C MET A 31 7.31 6.74 -6.44
N GLN A 32 6.92 6.50 -5.19
CA GLN A 32 5.53 6.37 -4.74
C GLN A 32 5.09 7.58 -3.90
N GLU A 33 3.79 7.88 -3.93
CA GLU A 33 3.14 8.91 -3.12
C GLU A 33 2.38 8.29 -1.94
N GLY A 34 2.09 9.07 -0.92
CA GLY A 34 1.37 8.64 0.28
C GLY A 34 2.26 7.96 1.31
N LEU A 35 1.72 7.01 2.07
CA LEU A 35 2.49 6.24 3.04
C LEU A 35 3.24 5.11 2.32
N VAL A 36 4.55 5.22 2.27
CA VAL A 36 5.43 4.22 1.64
C VAL A 36 6.22 3.49 2.72
N VAL A 37 6.24 2.16 2.65
CA VAL A 37 7.10 1.32 3.50
C VAL A 37 8.36 0.98 2.75
N VAL A 38 9.51 1.18 3.37
CA VAL A 38 10.82 1.02 2.74
C VAL A 38 11.73 0.06 3.48
N GLU A 39 12.52 -0.72 2.73
CA GLU A 39 13.62 -1.50 3.26
C GLU A 39 14.89 -0.63 3.26
N GLY A 40 15.39 -0.30 4.44
CA GLY A 40 16.59 0.53 4.59
C GLY A 40 16.36 2.02 4.36
N VAL A 41 17.36 2.70 3.82
CA VAL A 41 17.36 4.15 3.60
C VAL A 41 16.71 4.46 2.24
N PRO A 42 15.57 5.21 2.21
CA PRO A 42 14.85 5.47 0.97
C PRO A 42 15.51 6.55 0.12
N ARG A 43 15.08 6.59 -1.16
CA ARG A 43 15.35 7.70 -2.06
C ARG A 43 14.10 8.57 -2.20
N LEU A 44 14.29 9.88 -2.12
CA LEU A 44 13.21 10.85 -2.15
C LEU A 44 13.13 11.56 -3.49
N GLY A 45 11.96 12.10 -3.81
CA GLY A 45 11.77 12.85 -5.04
C GLY A 45 10.65 13.87 -4.90
N TRP A 46 10.68 14.90 -5.75
CA TRP A 46 9.66 15.95 -5.79
C TRP A 46 9.47 16.51 -7.19
N VAL A 47 8.34 17.15 -7.41
CA VAL A 47 8.05 17.90 -8.63
C VAL A 47 7.97 19.38 -8.27
N MET A 48 8.68 20.17 -9.02
CA MET A 48 8.72 21.63 -8.89
C MET A 48 7.78 22.25 -9.94
N GLU A 49 6.98 23.20 -9.54
CA GLU A 49 6.12 24.01 -10.40
C GLU A 49 6.46 25.47 -10.28
N SER A 50 6.45 26.18 -11.39
CA SER A 50 6.64 27.63 -11.46
C SER A 50 5.76 28.23 -12.53
N PRO A 51 5.14 29.41 -12.30
CA PRO A 51 4.42 30.14 -13.32
C PRO A 51 5.34 30.69 -14.42
N GLU A 52 6.66 30.73 -14.19
CA GLU A 52 7.66 31.23 -15.13
C GLU A 52 8.32 30.07 -15.89
N ASN A 53 8.33 30.18 -17.20
CA ASN A 53 9.01 29.21 -18.06
C ASN A 53 10.54 29.27 -17.85
N GLY A 54 11.19 28.08 -17.91
CA GLY A 54 12.63 27.98 -17.81
C GLY A 54 13.21 28.09 -16.41
N THR A 55 12.36 28.12 -15.36
CA THR A 55 12.80 28.08 -13.97
C THR A 55 13.50 26.75 -13.68
N GLN A 56 14.69 26.82 -13.10
CA GLN A 56 15.52 25.65 -12.81
C GLN A 56 15.88 25.61 -11.32
N GLN A 57 15.95 24.39 -10.78
CA GLN A 57 16.47 24.17 -9.44
C GLN A 57 18.00 24.26 -9.46
N SER A 58 18.57 25.08 -8.57
CA SER A 58 20.01 25.17 -8.35
C SER A 58 20.47 24.42 -7.09
N ALA A 59 19.59 24.30 -6.08
CA ALA A 59 19.87 23.60 -4.83
C ALA A 59 18.59 23.07 -4.19
N TYR A 60 18.75 22.19 -3.22
CA TYR A 60 17.65 21.70 -2.36
C TYR A 60 18.12 21.58 -0.90
N GLU A 61 17.15 21.47 0.00
CA GLU A 61 17.35 21.06 1.40
C GLU A 61 16.20 20.16 1.82
N ILE A 62 16.54 19.01 2.44
CA ILE A 62 15.60 18.02 2.93
C ILE A 62 15.67 17.99 4.45
N ASP A 63 14.52 17.94 5.11
CA ASP A 63 14.38 17.82 6.57
C ASP A 63 13.53 16.59 6.90
N ILE A 64 14.05 15.67 7.71
CA ILE A 64 13.40 14.42 8.11
C ILE A 64 13.25 14.37 9.62
N ARG A 65 12.04 14.03 10.08
CA ARG A 65 11.71 13.94 11.51
C ARG A 65 10.95 12.66 11.80
N GLU A 66 11.02 12.21 13.04
CA GLU A 66 10.08 11.21 13.56
C GLU A 66 8.68 11.85 13.63
N ALA A 67 7.67 11.14 13.07
CA ALA A 67 6.32 11.67 13.01
C ALA A 67 5.68 11.86 14.39
N LEU A 68 5.93 10.93 15.32
CA LEU A 68 5.31 10.95 16.65
C LEU A 68 5.91 12.00 17.58
N THR A 69 7.24 12.14 17.58
CA THR A 69 7.96 12.99 18.54
C THR A 69 8.34 14.35 17.98
N GLY A 70 8.32 14.50 16.65
CA GLY A 70 8.85 15.68 15.96
C GLY A 70 10.38 15.80 16.02
N ARG A 71 11.06 14.80 16.60
CA ARG A 71 12.53 14.78 16.71
C ARG A 71 13.17 14.78 15.33
N SER A 72 14.11 15.70 15.11
CA SER A 72 14.91 15.72 13.89
C SER A 72 15.75 14.45 13.79
N VAL A 73 15.63 13.76 12.67
CA VAL A 73 16.40 12.55 12.36
C VAL A 73 17.58 12.89 11.45
N TRP A 74 17.33 13.77 10.48
CA TRP A 74 18.33 14.14 9.51
C TRP A 74 17.95 15.42 8.78
N ASN A 75 18.94 16.22 8.43
CA ASN A 75 18.79 17.38 7.58
C ASN A 75 19.99 17.44 6.63
N SER A 76 19.72 17.59 5.33
CA SER A 76 20.79 17.62 4.33
C SER A 76 21.62 18.91 4.34
N GLY A 77 21.14 19.96 5.02
CA GLY A 77 21.59 21.31 4.70
C GLY A 77 21.30 21.68 3.25
N LYS A 78 21.79 22.82 2.79
CA LYS A 78 21.69 23.25 1.40
C LYS A 78 22.64 22.45 0.52
N VAL A 79 22.11 21.63 -0.38
CA VAL A 79 22.84 20.83 -1.35
C VAL A 79 22.74 21.49 -2.73
N ASN A 80 23.86 21.90 -3.32
CA ASN A 80 23.88 22.49 -4.67
C ASN A 80 23.71 21.37 -5.70
N SER A 81 22.49 21.19 -6.20
CA SER A 81 22.14 20.15 -7.18
C SER A 81 20.77 20.44 -7.81
N SER A 82 20.65 20.14 -9.09
CA SER A 82 19.38 20.15 -9.82
C SER A 82 18.62 18.82 -9.73
N GLN A 83 19.17 17.81 -9.05
CA GLN A 83 18.50 16.52 -8.89
C GLN A 83 17.24 16.68 -8.02
N SER A 84 16.11 16.15 -8.50
CA SER A 84 14.82 16.16 -7.82
C SER A 84 14.13 14.80 -7.80
N GLN A 85 14.79 13.76 -8.33
CA GLN A 85 14.26 12.40 -8.37
C GLN A 85 15.32 11.42 -7.86
N LEU A 86 14.86 10.42 -7.07
CA LEU A 86 15.69 9.37 -6.49
C LEU A 86 16.91 9.93 -5.74
N VAL A 87 16.70 11.02 -5.00
CA VAL A 87 17.73 11.67 -4.18
C VAL A 87 18.04 10.78 -3.00
N SER A 88 19.31 10.36 -2.86
CA SER A 88 19.77 9.57 -1.71
C SER A 88 19.86 10.44 -0.46
N ILE A 89 19.46 9.88 0.68
CA ILE A 89 19.57 10.51 2.01
C ILE A 89 20.62 9.79 2.85
N GLU A 90 21.79 9.62 2.29
CA GLU A 90 22.91 8.93 2.95
C GLU A 90 23.23 9.54 4.31
N GLY A 91 23.49 8.67 5.31
CA GLY A 91 23.76 9.08 6.68
C GLY A 91 22.51 9.38 7.51
N ALA A 92 21.29 9.28 6.96
CA ALA A 92 20.07 9.35 7.76
C ALA A 92 19.93 8.09 8.64
N ASP A 93 19.73 8.28 9.96
CA ASP A 93 19.50 7.18 10.92
C ASP A 93 18.06 6.68 10.83
N ILE A 94 17.73 6.02 9.72
CA ILE A 94 16.42 5.40 9.51
C ILE A 94 16.44 4.02 10.17
N ARG A 95 15.70 3.89 11.26
CA ARG A 95 15.63 2.66 12.04
C ARG A 95 14.44 1.83 11.63
N SER A 96 14.61 0.50 11.61
CA SER A 96 13.50 -0.45 11.55
C SER A 96 12.75 -0.46 12.89
N GLY A 97 11.44 -0.62 12.84
CA GLY A 97 10.63 -0.75 14.05
C GLY A 97 9.15 -0.51 13.83
N ASN A 98 8.32 -1.11 14.67
CA ASN A 98 6.87 -1.20 14.50
C ASN A 98 6.11 0.12 14.52
N LEU A 99 6.71 1.18 15.04
CA LEU A 99 6.03 2.45 15.28
C LEU A 99 6.78 3.65 14.72
N LEU A 100 7.86 3.43 13.96
CA LEU A 100 8.69 4.51 13.46
C LEU A 100 8.16 4.97 12.09
N ASN A 101 7.32 5.98 12.14
CA ASN A 101 6.96 6.77 10.97
C ASN A 101 7.87 7.98 10.90
N TYR A 102 8.23 8.32 9.68
CA TYR A 102 9.00 9.50 9.37
C TYR A 102 8.16 10.45 8.54
N ILE A 103 8.24 11.72 8.86
CA ILE A 103 7.76 12.81 8.00
C ILE A 103 8.97 13.51 7.40
N TRP A 104 8.83 13.94 6.17
CA TRP A 104 9.87 14.67 5.50
C TRP A 104 9.28 15.77 4.63
N ARG A 105 10.08 16.80 4.40
CA ARG A 105 9.76 17.94 3.56
C ARG A 105 11.01 18.41 2.85
N VAL A 106 10.83 19.18 1.78
CA VAL A 106 11.92 19.74 0.99
C VAL A 106 11.64 21.21 0.68
N ARG A 107 12.70 22.00 0.56
CA ARG A 107 12.68 23.31 -0.10
C ARG A 107 13.75 23.34 -1.17
N VAL A 108 13.56 24.16 -2.18
CA VAL A 108 14.48 24.28 -3.32
C VAL A 108 14.89 25.72 -3.51
N TRP A 109 16.01 25.94 -4.19
CA TRP A 109 16.45 27.26 -4.63
C TRP A 109 16.39 27.31 -6.16
N ASP A 110 15.97 28.44 -6.69
CA ASP A 110 16.02 28.72 -8.13
C ASP A 110 17.44 29.04 -8.60
N GLU A 111 17.60 29.30 -9.88
CA GLU A 111 18.88 29.67 -10.49
C GLU A 111 19.40 31.04 -10.02
N SER A 112 18.54 31.89 -9.44
CA SER A 112 18.94 33.18 -8.82
C SER A 112 19.45 33.00 -7.39
N GLY A 113 19.29 31.80 -6.82
CA GLY A 113 19.65 31.49 -5.44
C GLY A 113 18.56 31.84 -4.43
N SER A 114 17.34 32.12 -4.88
CA SER A 114 16.17 32.41 -4.01
C SER A 114 15.49 31.13 -3.56
N PRO A 115 15.22 30.93 -2.24
CA PRO A 115 14.57 29.71 -1.74
C PRO A 115 13.06 29.73 -1.96
N SER A 116 12.47 28.56 -2.20
CA SER A 116 11.04 28.33 -2.09
C SER A 116 10.59 28.30 -0.62
N GLN A 117 9.27 28.29 -0.39
CA GLN A 117 8.73 27.80 0.87
C GLN A 117 9.01 26.30 1.00
N TRP A 118 8.96 25.79 2.25
CA TRP A 118 8.96 24.35 2.48
C TRP A 118 7.72 23.72 1.84
N SER A 119 7.88 22.51 1.29
CA SER A 119 6.75 21.68 0.88
C SER A 119 5.84 21.35 2.06
N SER A 120 4.65 20.82 1.77
CA SER A 120 3.89 20.04 2.74
C SER A 120 4.70 18.82 3.21
N ASP A 121 4.33 18.23 4.34
CA ASP A 121 4.94 17.01 4.85
C ASP A 121 4.48 15.79 4.02
N ALA A 122 5.43 14.90 3.71
CA ALA A 122 5.15 13.56 3.19
C ALA A 122 5.65 12.52 4.19
N LYS A 123 5.11 11.29 4.09
CA LYS A 123 5.36 10.23 5.07
C LYS A 123 6.05 9.05 4.42
N PHE A 124 6.94 8.41 5.17
CA PHE A 124 7.37 7.05 4.90
C PHE A 124 7.59 6.29 6.21
N ARG A 125 7.61 4.97 6.10
CA ARG A 125 7.83 4.07 7.23
C ARG A 125 8.92 3.08 6.87
N SER A 126 9.78 2.77 7.82
CA SER A 126 10.67 1.61 7.73
C SER A 126 9.88 0.31 7.92
N VAL A 127 10.37 -0.79 7.31
CA VAL A 127 9.75 -2.11 7.46
C VAL A 127 9.55 -2.41 8.95
N PRO A 128 8.33 -2.74 9.36
CA PRO A 128 8.07 -3.11 10.73
C PRO A 128 8.65 -4.49 11.06
N ASP A 129 9.12 -4.68 12.29
CA ASP A 129 9.54 -5.99 12.83
C ASP A 129 8.33 -6.92 13.10
N CYS A 130 7.13 -6.43 12.87
CA CYS A 130 5.89 -7.16 13.06
C CYS A 130 5.71 -8.19 11.96
N PHE A 131 4.89 -9.08 12.11
CA PHE A 131 4.56 -10.23 11.34
C PHE A 131 4.92 -11.58 11.99
N SER A 132 5.32 -11.63 13.25
CA SER A 132 5.71 -12.88 13.91
C SER A 132 4.54 -13.76 14.37
N SER A 133 3.34 -13.18 14.60
CA SER A 133 2.21 -13.90 15.23
C SER A 133 1.07 -14.25 14.28
N ARG A 134 1.17 -13.89 12.99
CA ARG A 134 0.10 -14.05 12.02
C ARG A 134 0.07 -15.41 11.35
N LYS A 135 -1.12 -15.76 10.89
CA LYS A 135 -1.34 -16.96 10.10
C LYS A 135 -1.74 -16.59 8.69
N TRP A 136 -1.20 -17.29 7.73
CA TRP A 136 -1.75 -17.33 6.39
C TRP A 136 -3.08 -18.07 6.43
N ILE A 137 -4.12 -17.50 5.84
CA ILE A 137 -5.48 -18.04 5.89
C ILE A 137 -6.11 -18.11 4.50
N GLY A 138 -7.00 -19.06 4.31
CA GLY A 138 -7.74 -19.25 3.07
C GLY A 138 -8.94 -20.17 3.25
N ALA A 139 -9.52 -20.62 2.14
CA ALA A 139 -10.69 -21.49 2.17
C ALA A 139 -10.33 -22.99 2.19
N ILE A 140 -9.17 -23.37 1.64
CA ILE A 140 -8.74 -24.75 1.48
C ILE A 140 -7.22 -24.85 1.53
N THR A 141 -6.65 -25.90 2.13
CA THR A 141 -5.20 -26.10 2.15
C THR A 141 -4.69 -26.52 0.77
N ARG A 142 -3.38 -26.36 0.53
CA ARG A 142 -2.75 -26.83 -0.69
C ARG A 142 -2.91 -28.35 -0.88
N GLN A 143 -2.80 -29.11 0.22
CA GLN A 143 -2.91 -30.56 0.22
C GLN A 143 -4.33 -30.99 -0.16
N ASP A 144 -5.35 -30.44 0.49
CA ASP A 144 -6.75 -30.78 0.24
C ASP A 144 -7.20 -30.33 -1.15
N ALA A 145 -6.58 -29.28 -1.68
CA ALA A 145 -6.82 -28.77 -3.03
C ALA A 145 -6.33 -29.70 -4.15
N HIS A 146 -5.50 -30.68 -3.86
CA HIS A 146 -4.88 -31.60 -4.83
C HIS A 146 -4.18 -30.85 -5.98
N LEU A 147 -3.49 -29.73 -5.67
CA LEU A 147 -2.79 -28.96 -6.68
C LEU A 147 -1.64 -29.73 -7.29
N PRO A 148 -1.46 -29.70 -8.63
CA PRO A 148 -0.42 -30.44 -9.31
C PRO A 148 0.98 -30.09 -8.78
N GLU A 149 1.82 -31.08 -8.64
CA GLU A 149 3.26 -30.88 -8.56
C GLU A 149 3.75 -30.33 -9.90
N GLY A 150 4.87 -29.64 -9.96
CA GLY A 150 5.30 -29.01 -11.21
C GLY A 150 4.32 -27.91 -11.66
N ARG A 151 4.37 -26.80 -11.04
CA ARG A 151 3.37 -25.72 -11.02
C ARG A 151 3.13 -25.02 -12.32
N LYS A 152 4.01 -25.16 -13.31
CA LYS A 152 4.02 -24.35 -14.53
C LYS A 152 3.95 -25.21 -15.78
N PHE A 153 2.89 -25.01 -16.56
CA PHE A 153 2.69 -25.69 -17.83
C PHE A 153 2.42 -24.67 -18.93
N HIS A 154 3.10 -24.79 -20.05
CA HIS A 154 2.97 -23.87 -21.19
C HIS A 154 2.56 -24.58 -22.48
N GLY A 155 1.80 -23.89 -23.32
CA GLY A 155 1.57 -24.23 -24.70
C GLY A 155 1.19 -25.68 -24.94
N GLY A 156 2.07 -26.45 -25.58
CA GLY A 156 1.85 -27.84 -25.93
C GLY A 156 1.74 -28.79 -24.73
N GLU A 157 2.37 -28.46 -23.60
CA GLU A 157 2.30 -29.30 -22.38
C GLU A 157 0.88 -29.35 -21.82
N LEU A 158 0.11 -28.26 -21.96
CA LEU A 158 -1.28 -28.19 -21.53
C LEU A 158 -2.21 -29.17 -22.27
N LYS A 159 -1.74 -29.73 -23.39
CA LYS A 159 -2.49 -30.73 -24.19
C LYS A 159 -2.21 -32.15 -23.75
N LYS A 160 -1.20 -32.36 -22.91
CA LYS A 160 -0.85 -33.70 -22.42
C LYS A 160 -1.98 -34.25 -21.53
N PRO A 161 -2.44 -35.49 -21.72
CA PRO A 161 -3.56 -36.05 -20.96
C PRO A 161 -3.33 -36.04 -19.45
N GLU A 162 -2.12 -36.32 -19.01
CA GLU A 162 -1.74 -36.36 -17.59
C GLU A 162 -1.82 -34.96 -16.94
N VAL A 163 -1.42 -33.90 -17.66
CA VAL A 163 -1.53 -32.51 -17.19
C VAL A 163 -3.00 -32.09 -17.09
N LYS A 164 -3.78 -32.44 -18.08
CA LYS A 164 -5.22 -32.16 -18.09
C LYS A 164 -5.91 -32.85 -16.92
N ALA A 165 -5.66 -34.15 -16.72
CA ALA A 165 -6.22 -34.93 -15.62
C ALA A 165 -5.82 -34.36 -14.25
N ALA A 166 -4.55 -33.98 -14.07
CA ALA A 166 -4.10 -33.36 -12.82
C ALA A 166 -4.83 -32.05 -12.49
N TRP A 167 -5.09 -31.20 -13.50
CA TRP A 167 -5.84 -29.96 -13.29
C TRP A 167 -7.35 -30.17 -13.14
N GLU A 168 -7.91 -31.23 -13.71
CA GLU A 168 -9.30 -31.65 -13.50
C GLU A 168 -9.53 -32.19 -12.10
N ALA A 169 -8.53 -32.85 -11.51
CA ALA A 169 -8.57 -33.37 -10.15
C ALA A 169 -8.46 -32.29 -9.05
N VAL A 170 -8.05 -31.07 -9.40
CA VAL A 170 -7.97 -29.95 -8.45
C VAL A 170 -9.35 -29.60 -7.90
N ASP A 171 -9.46 -29.54 -6.56
CA ASP A 171 -10.71 -29.13 -5.91
C ASP A 171 -11.22 -27.78 -6.42
N THR A 172 -12.52 -27.71 -6.68
CA THR A 172 -13.14 -26.51 -7.24
C THR A 172 -13.02 -25.31 -6.32
N LEU A 173 -13.01 -25.50 -4.98
CA LEU A 173 -12.87 -24.43 -4.01
C LEU A 173 -11.52 -23.71 -4.13
N ALA A 174 -10.45 -24.43 -4.49
CA ALA A 174 -9.13 -23.86 -4.73
C ALA A 174 -9.10 -22.85 -5.91
N LYS A 175 -10.13 -22.88 -6.76
CA LYS A 175 -10.23 -22.05 -7.98
C LYS A 175 -11.18 -20.86 -7.81
N LYS A 176 -11.89 -20.76 -6.68
CA LYS A 176 -12.93 -19.77 -6.46
C LYS A 176 -12.37 -18.48 -5.89
N SER A 177 -13.01 -17.37 -6.24
CA SER A 177 -12.88 -16.14 -5.48
C SER A 177 -13.73 -16.21 -4.22
N ILE A 178 -13.19 -15.71 -3.14
CA ILE A 178 -13.78 -15.78 -1.81
C ILE A 178 -13.86 -14.42 -1.16
N TYR A 179 -14.88 -14.24 -0.35
CA TYR A 179 -14.94 -13.22 0.67
C TYR A 179 -14.29 -13.73 1.94
N LEU A 180 -13.49 -12.90 2.58
CA LEU A 180 -12.89 -13.12 3.89
C LEU A 180 -13.28 -11.97 4.80
N ARG A 181 -13.75 -12.25 6.02
CA ARG A 181 -14.13 -11.18 6.94
C ARG A 181 -13.82 -11.52 8.40
N LYS A 182 -13.70 -10.46 9.20
CA LYS A 182 -13.60 -10.51 10.66
C LYS A 182 -14.19 -9.24 11.24
N THR A 183 -14.92 -9.35 12.36
CA THR A 183 -15.26 -8.21 13.22
C THR A 183 -14.28 -8.14 14.39
N PHE A 184 -14.05 -6.94 14.90
CA PHE A 184 -13.17 -6.70 16.03
C PHE A 184 -13.54 -5.41 16.76
N GLU A 185 -13.19 -5.33 18.04
CA GLU A 185 -13.46 -4.19 18.91
C GLU A 185 -12.19 -3.33 19.11
N LEU A 186 -12.35 -2.00 19.09
CA LEU A 186 -11.30 -1.04 19.38
C LEU A 186 -11.72 -0.06 20.49
N GLY A 187 -10.74 0.42 21.24
CA GLY A 187 -10.90 1.58 22.13
C GLY A 187 -11.56 1.34 23.46
N ASP A 188 -12.11 0.15 23.75
CA ASP A 188 -12.74 -0.16 25.03
C ASP A 188 -11.76 -0.84 26.00
N ILE A 189 -11.35 -0.14 27.07
CA ILE A 189 -10.73 -0.80 28.21
C ILE A 189 -11.84 -1.24 29.17
N LYS A 190 -12.08 -2.55 29.25
CA LYS A 190 -12.77 -3.14 30.40
C LYS A 190 -11.81 -3.12 31.60
N GLY A 191 -11.85 -2.07 32.38
CA GLY A 191 -10.97 -1.99 33.55
C GLY A 191 -11.28 -0.80 34.45
N GLY A 192 -11.91 -1.10 35.57
CA GLY A 192 -12.15 -0.16 36.67
C GLY A 192 -13.44 -0.54 37.41
N SER A 193 -13.38 -0.60 38.71
CA SER A 193 -14.50 -0.96 39.65
C SER A 193 -15.74 -0.07 39.55
N ALA A 194 -15.90 0.74 38.51
CA ALA A 194 -17.03 1.64 38.26
C ALA A 194 -17.65 1.54 36.85
N GLY A 195 -17.31 0.55 36.02
CA GLY A 195 -18.01 0.30 34.76
C GLY A 195 -17.94 1.44 33.71
N ARG A 196 -17.03 2.40 33.87
CA ARG A 196 -16.89 3.52 32.94
C ARG A 196 -16.03 3.10 31.75
N LYS A 197 -16.65 2.98 30.57
CA LYS A 197 -15.93 2.81 29.30
C LYS A 197 -15.16 4.10 29.03
N THR A 198 -13.84 4.07 29.05
CA THR A 198 -13.00 5.16 28.55
C THR A 198 -12.61 4.83 27.12
N SER A 199 -13.13 5.61 26.20
CA SER A 199 -12.75 5.53 24.78
C SER A 199 -11.31 6.05 24.61
N LYS A 200 -10.43 5.24 24.05
CA LYS A 200 -9.08 5.68 23.67
C LYS A 200 -9.13 6.36 22.30
N ARG A 201 -8.47 7.52 22.20
CA ARG A 201 -8.35 8.19 20.90
C ARG A 201 -7.36 7.48 20.02
N ILE A 202 -7.81 7.05 18.83
CA ILE A 202 -6.95 6.53 17.77
C ILE A 202 -6.16 7.70 17.19
N VAL A 203 -4.83 7.60 17.14
CA VAL A 203 -3.95 8.63 16.57
C VAL A 203 -3.36 8.21 15.23
N GLU A 204 -3.21 6.90 15.03
CA GLU A 204 -2.71 6.34 13.78
C GLU A 204 -3.13 4.88 13.65
N ALA A 205 -3.50 4.48 12.43
CA ALA A 205 -3.74 3.07 12.14
C ALA A 205 -3.19 2.69 10.76
N THR A 206 -2.47 1.57 10.71
CA THR A 206 -1.85 1.07 9.49
C THR A 206 -2.22 -0.37 9.25
N ALA A 207 -2.76 -0.66 8.07
CA ALA A 207 -3.04 -2.01 7.61
C ALA A 207 -1.96 -2.50 6.64
N TYR A 208 -1.52 -3.74 6.83
CA TYR A 208 -0.60 -4.49 5.97
C TYR A 208 -1.35 -5.66 5.39
N VAL A 209 -1.43 -5.75 4.06
CA VAL A 209 -2.25 -6.74 3.37
C VAL A 209 -1.44 -7.43 2.27
N CYS A 210 -1.35 -8.75 2.35
CA CYS A 210 -0.77 -9.59 1.31
C CYS A 210 -1.81 -10.61 0.86
N GLY A 211 -2.41 -10.41 -0.32
CA GLY A 211 -3.23 -11.42 -0.98
C GLY A 211 -2.38 -12.21 -1.97
N LEU A 212 -2.26 -13.50 -1.75
CA LEU A 212 -1.69 -14.41 -2.74
C LEU A 212 -2.78 -14.75 -3.75
N GLY A 213 -2.80 -13.99 -4.79
CA GLY A 213 -3.84 -13.73 -5.76
C GLY A 213 -4.03 -12.22 -5.90
N PHE A 214 -5.17 -11.76 -6.41
CA PHE A 214 -5.55 -10.34 -6.38
C PHE A 214 -6.63 -10.12 -5.32
N TYR A 215 -6.58 -8.98 -4.64
CA TYR A 215 -7.56 -8.67 -3.60
C TYR A 215 -8.13 -7.25 -3.73
N GLU A 216 -9.34 -7.08 -3.21
CA GLU A 216 -9.88 -5.80 -2.77
C GLU A 216 -10.06 -5.82 -1.25
N PHE A 217 -9.55 -4.79 -0.58
CA PHE A 217 -9.59 -4.63 0.87
C PHE A 217 -10.58 -3.54 1.25
N SER A 218 -11.38 -3.79 2.29
CA SER A 218 -12.35 -2.84 2.83
C SER A 218 -12.35 -2.81 4.36
N LEU A 219 -12.65 -1.65 4.92
CA LEU A 219 -12.93 -1.44 6.33
C LEU A 219 -14.29 -0.74 6.49
N ASN A 220 -15.13 -1.27 7.35
CA ASN A 220 -16.45 -0.69 7.66
C ASN A 220 -17.27 -0.37 6.39
N GLY A 221 -17.20 -1.24 5.39
CA GLY A 221 -17.92 -1.11 4.13
C GLY A 221 -17.27 -0.18 3.09
N LYS A 222 -16.13 0.42 3.39
CA LYS A 222 -15.42 1.32 2.46
C LYS A 222 -14.19 0.63 1.87
N LYS A 223 -14.04 0.64 0.54
CA LYS A 223 -12.81 0.19 -0.13
C LYS A 223 -11.63 1.02 0.37
N VAL A 224 -10.53 0.36 0.69
CA VAL A 224 -9.28 0.98 1.15
C VAL A 224 -8.30 1.08 0.00
N GLY A 225 -7.80 2.30 -0.20
CA GLY A 225 -6.87 2.60 -1.29
C GLY A 225 -7.55 2.70 -2.65
N ASP A 226 -6.73 3.00 -3.65
CA ASP A 226 -7.13 3.22 -5.05
C ASP A 226 -6.43 2.25 -6.03
N SER A 227 -5.80 1.22 -5.47
CA SER A 227 -5.09 0.20 -6.25
C SER A 227 -6.07 -0.80 -6.84
N GLU A 228 -5.83 -1.16 -8.09
CA GLU A 228 -6.48 -2.26 -8.78
C GLU A 228 -5.48 -3.42 -8.92
N PHE A 229 -5.97 -4.66 -8.92
CA PHE A 229 -5.13 -5.87 -9.05
C PHE A 229 -3.96 -5.94 -8.04
N ALA A 230 -4.22 -5.54 -6.80
CA ALA A 230 -3.25 -5.59 -5.71
C ALA A 230 -3.10 -7.02 -5.14
N PRO A 231 -1.89 -7.39 -4.69
CA PRO A 231 -0.60 -6.77 -4.94
C PRO A 231 -0.13 -7.06 -6.37
N LEU A 232 0.92 -6.37 -6.82
CA LEU A 232 1.59 -6.74 -8.07
C LEU A 232 2.15 -8.16 -7.96
N TRP A 233 2.16 -8.88 -9.10
CA TRP A 233 2.73 -10.23 -9.13
C TRP A 233 4.25 -10.20 -9.00
N SER A 234 4.81 -11.29 -8.50
CA SER A 234 6.24 -11.46 -8.28
C SER A 234 6.67 -12.88 -8.62
N ASP A 235 7.94 -13.18 -8.51
CA ASP A 235 8.42 -14.56 -8.41
C ASP A 235 8.10 -15.08 -6.99
N TYR A 236 6.94 -15.70 -6.82
CA TYR A 236 6.41 -16.11 -5.53
C TYR A 236 7.29 -17.15 -4.79
N ASP A 237 8.25 -17.76 -5.46
CA ASP A 237 9.27 -18.61 -4.81
C ASP A 237 10.39 -17.78 -4.18
N LYS A 238 10.55 -16.51 -4.57
CA LYS A 238 11.59 -15.61 -4.06
C LYS A 238 11.04 -14.48 -3.21
N SER A 239 9.94 -13.85 -3.65
CA SER A 239 9.35 -12.70 -2.96
C SER A 239 7.84 -12.72 -3.06
N VAL A 240 7.16 -12.34 -2.01
CA VAL A 240 5.72 -12.05 -1.97
C VAL A 240 5.52 -10.62 -1.48
N TYR A 241 4.65 -9.86 -2.16
CA TYR A 241 4.46 -8.46 -1.85
C TYR A 241 3.25 -8.23 -0.94
N TYR A 242 3.42 -7.33 0.02
CA TYR A 242 2.32 -6.75 0.75
C TYR A 242 2.17 -5.25 0.43
N ASN A 243 0.93 -4.77 0.54
CA ASN A 243 0.61 -3.35 0.45
C ASN A 243 0.37 -2.80 1.84
N THR A 244 0.62 -1.50 1.99
CA THR A 244 0.45 -0.77 3.24
C THR A 244 -0.54 0.36 3.04
N TYR A 245 -1.47 0.53 3.99
CA TYR A 245 -2.53 1.52 3.93
C TYR A 245 -2.63 2.30 5.24
N ASP A 246 -2.68 3.62 5.17
CA ASP A 246 -3.15 4.45 6.28
C ASP A 246 -4.68 4.34 6.34
N VAL A 247 -5.18 3.82 7.44
CA VAL A 247 -6.61 3.55 7.64
C VAL A 247 -7.17 4.28 8.86
N THR A 248 -6.43 5.26 9.37
CA THR A 248 -6.76 6.01 10.60
C THR A 248 -8.18 6.54 10.59
N GLU A 249 -8.57 7.20 9.48
CA GLU A 249 -9.89 7.83 9.34
C GLU A 249 -11.03 6.84 9.02
N LEU A 250 -10.72 5.56 8.83
CA LEU A 250 -11.71 4.52 8.49
C LEU A 250 -12.15 3.71 9.69
N LEU A 251 -11.46 3.84 10.82
CA LEU A 251 -11.72 3.12 12.05
C LEU A 251 -12.54 3.96 13.04
N GLN A 252 -13.27 3.27 13.89
CA GLN A 252 -14.06 3.86 14.96
C GLN A 252 -13.80 3.13 16.27
N ASN A 253 -14.08 3.80 17.39
CA ASN A 253 -14.15 3.12 18.67
C ASN A 253 -15.38 2.20 18.71
N GLY A 254 -15.24 1.05 19.37
CA GLY A 254 -16.23 -0.01 19.35
C GLY A 254 -16.02 -0.99 18.20
N GLU A 255 -17.10 -1.54 17.69
CA GLU A 255 -17.06 -2.59 16.68
C GLU A 255 -16.64 -2.06 15.31
N ASN A 256 -15.76 -2.80 14.64
CA ASN A 256 -15.28 -2.59 13.29
C ASN A 256 -15.36 -3.89 12.51
N ALA A 257 -15.42 -3.79 11.18
CA ALA A 257 -15.41 -4.93 10.28
C ALA A 257 -14.33 -4.77 9.21
N VAL A 258 -13.51 -5.79 9.04
CA VAL A 258 -12.59 -5.93 7.92
C VAL A 258 -13.15 -6.94 6.92
N GLY A 259 -13.07 -6.61 5.64
CA GLY A 259 -13.46 -7.47 4.54
C GLY A 259 -12.42 -7.49 3.43
N VAL A 260 -12.15 -8.68 2.89
CA VAL A 260 -11.25 -8.88 1.75
C VAL A 260 -11.91 -9.78 0.71
N LEU A 261 -12.13 -9.26 -0.49
CA LEU A 261 -12.44 -10.07 -1.66
C LEU A 261 -11.12 -10.55 -2.25
N LEU A 262 -10.92 -11.85 -2.39
CA LEU A 262 -9.67 -12.46 -2.83
C LEU A 262 -9.91 -13.41 -4.01
N GLY A 263 -9.20 -13.18 -5.11
CA GLY A 263 -9.24 -13.98 -6.33
C GLY A 263 -7.91 -14.66 -6.63
N ASN A 264 -7.84 -15.35 -7.77
CA ASN A 264 -6.69 -16.18 -8.14
C ASN A 264 -5.43 -15.39 -8.56
N GLY A 265 -5.60 -14.27 -9.28
CA GLY A 265 -4.49 -13.46 -9.81
C GLY A 265 -3.47 -14.29 -10.60
N PHE A 266 -2.18 -13.95 -10.45
CA PHE A 266 -1.06 -14.73 -10.98
C PHE A 266 -0.59 -15.86 -10.04
N TYR A 267 -1.08 -15.88 -8.82
CA TYR A 267 -0.69 -16.91 -7.85
C TYR A 267 -1.29 -18.28 -8.20
N ASN A 268 -2.51 -18.29 -8.73
CA ASN A 268 -3.22 -19.51 -9.10
C ASN A 268 -3.90 -19.37 -10.48
N VAL A 269 -3.12 -19.47 -11.55
CA VAL A 269 -3.61 -19.39 -12.92
C VAL A 269 -4.15 -20.75 -13.31
N GLN A 270 -5.43 -20.97 -13.05
CA GLN A 270 -6.12 -22.25 -13.27
C GLN A 270 -6.37 -22.63 -14.73
N GLY A 271 -6.09 -21.75 -15.68
CA GLY A 271 -6.45 -21.93 -17.07
C GLY A 271 -7.93 -21.65 -17.34
N GLY A 272 -8.50 -22.23 -18.37
CA GLY A 272 -9.88 -22.06 -18.78
C GLY A 272 -10.00 -21.59 -20.21
N ARG A 273 -10.58 -20.38 -20.47
CA ARG A 273 -10.84 -19.87 -21.82
C ARG A 273 -9.59 -19.58 -22.64
N TYR A 274 -8.51 -19.18 -21.98
CA TYR A 274 -7.24 -18.91 -22.61
C TYR A 274 -6.18 -19.89 -22.09
N ARG A 275 -5.55 -20.64 -23.01
CA ARG A 275 -4.69 -21.78 -22.69
C ARG A 275 -3.20 -21.51 -22.96
N LYS A 276 -2.71 -20.35 -22.60
CA LYS A 276 -1.28 -20.05 -22.78
C LYS A 276 -0.44 -20.60 -21.63
N LEU A 277 -0.95 -20.45 -20.41
CA LEU A 277 -0.25 -20.77 -19.19
C LEU A 277 -1.24 -21.32 -18.17
N GLN A 278 -0.84 -22.38 -17.47
CA GLN A 278 -1.40 -22.79 -16.18
C GLN A 278 -0.25 -22.84 -15.17
N ILE A 279 -0.46 -22.23 -14.03
CA ILE A 279 0.52 -22.19 -12.95
C ILE A 279 -0.21 -22.07 -11.62
N SER A 280 0.24 -22.82 -10.60
CA SER A 280 -0.26 -22.64 -9.24
C SER A 280 0.89 -22.69 -8.24
N PHE A 281 0.92 -21.69 -7.38
CA PHE A 281 1.78 -21.66 -6.18
C PHE A 281 1.01 -22.07 -4.92
N GLY A 282 -0.32 -22.14 -5.01
CA GLY A 282 -1.25 -22.47 -3.95
C GLY A 282 -2.65 -21.94 -4.24
N PRO A 283 -3.66 -22.30 -3.44
CA PRO A 283 -4.98 -21.66 -3.49
C PRO A 283 -4.88 -20.18 -3.03
N PRO A 284 -5.89 -19.34 -3.35
CA PRO A 284 -5.93 -17.96 -2.85
C PRO A 284 -5.77 -17.90 -1.34
N THR A 285 -4.82 -17.11 -0.87
CA THR A 285 -4.38 -17.08 0.52
C THR A 285 -4.14 -15.63 0.97
N LEU A 286 -4.58 -15.29 2.18
CA LEU A 286 -4.47 -13.95 2.77
C LEU A 286 -3.51 -13.95 3.95
N LEU A 287 -2.72 -12.89 4.03
CA LEU A 287 -2.04 -12.46 5.23
C LEU A 287 -2.44 -11.01 5.53
N PHE A 288 -2.88 -10.76 6.75
CA PHE A 288 -3.38 -9.45 7.16
C PHE A 288 -2.86 -9.07 8.53
N GLU A 289 -2.50 -7.80 8.69
CA GLU A 289 -2.21 -7.19 9.97
C GLU A 289 -2.66 -5.73 9.97
N LEU A 290 -3.31 -5.30 11.05
CA LEU A 290 -3.71 -3.93 11.32
C LEU A 290 -3.15 -3.53 12.68
N VAL A 291 -2.32 -2.50 12.69
CA VAL A 291 -1.76 -1.89 13.91
C VAL A 291 -2.48 -0.58 14.15
N VAL A 292 -3.08 -0.44 15.34
CA VAL A 292 -3.81 0.76 15.76
C VAL A 292 -3.12 1.36 16.96
N ASN A 293 -2.63 2.58 16.84
CA ASN A 293 -1.93 3.32 17.89
C ASN A 293 -2.88 4.32 18.55
N TYR A 294 -2.80 4.42 19.88
CA TYR A 294 -3.63 5.31 20.68
C TYR A 294 -2.81 6.46 21.28
N GLU A 295 -3.50 7.53 21.61
CA GLU A 295 -2.91 8.75 22.22
C GLU A 295 -2.14 8.49 23.51
N ASP A 296 -2.53 7.44 24.27
CA ASP A 296 -1.84 7.04 25.50
C ASP A 296 -0.55 6.24 25.28
N GLY A 297 -0.11 6.09 24.03
CA GLY A 297 1.08 5.32 23.63
C GLY A 297 0.89 3.81 23.59
N THR A 298 -0.31 3.30 23.88
CA THR A 298 -0.62 1.89 23.72
C THR A 298 -1.02 1.58 22.26
N HIS A 299 -1.02 0.30 21.90
CA HIS A 299 -1.46 -0.14 20.58
C HIS A 299 -2.31 -1.42 20.65
N THR A 300 -3.10 -1.64 19.61
CA THR A 300 -3.83 -2.89 19.36
C THR A 300 -3.41 -3.45 18.01
N VAL A 301 -3.23 -4.76 17.94
CA VAL A 301 -2.93 -5.46 16.68
C VAL A 301 -4.05 -6.44 16.36
N ILE A 302 -4.61 -6.30 15.17
CA ILE A 302 -5.58 -7.23 14.59
C ILE A 302 -4.88 -7.94 13.45
N HIS A 303 -4.88 -9.27 13.43
CA HIS A 303 -4.18 -10.05 12.42
C HIS A 303 -5.05 -11.17 11.86
N SER A 304 -4.59 -11.76 10.76
CA SER A 304 -5.18 -12.98 10.20
C SER A 304 -4.93 -14.16 11.14
N ASP A 305 -6.02 -14.80 11.55
CA ASP A 305 -6.06 -15.93 12.49
C ASP A 305 -7.30 -16.80 12.24
N ASN A 306 -7.51 -17.81 13.07
CA ASN A 306 -8.66 -18.72 12.99
C ASN A 306 -10.02 -18.04 13.30
N GLY A 307 -10.04 -16.80 13.77
CA GLY A 307 -11.25 -16.03 14.04
C GLY A 307 -11.86 -15.38 12.78
N TRP A 308 -11.22 -15.52 11.62
CA TRP A 308 -11.76 -15.09 10.35
C TRP A 308 -12.74 -16.13 9.79
N LYS A 309 -13.66 -15.65 8.97
CA LYS A 309 -14.61 -16.48 8.22
C LYS A 309 -14.50 -16.19 6.73
N TYR A 310 -14.93 -17.15 5.91
CA TYR A 310 -15.02 -16.98 4.46
C TYR A 310 -16.36 -17.48 3.93
N ASP A 311 -16.73 -16.94 2.77
CA ASP A 311 -17.76 -17.49 1.89
C ASP A 311 -17.41 -17.25 0.43
N LEU A 312 -18.15 -17.88 -0.48
CA LEU A 312 -17.94 -17.69 -1.92
C LEU A 312 -18.38 -16.29 -2.35
N SER A 313 -17.58 -15.67 -3.20
CA SER A 313 -17.93 -14.39 -3.81
C SER A 313 -18.80 -14.61 -5.06
N PRO A 314 -19.47 -13.57 -5.57
CA PRO A 314 -20.22 -13.64 -6.83
C PRO A 314 -19.34 -13.86 -8.07
N ILE A 315 -18.02 -13.77 -7.94
CA ILE A 315 -17.07 -14.06 -9.01
C ILE A 315 -16.93 -15.58 -9.13
N THR A 316 -17.69 -16.18 -10.04
CA THR A 316 -17.76 -17.63 -10.20
C THR A 316 -16.60 -18.24 -10.95
N PHE A 317 -15.95 -17.44 -11.80
CA PHE A 317 -14.71 -17.75 -12.50
C PHE A 317 -13.81 -16.52 -12.55
N ASN A 318 -12.53 -16.69 -12.35
CA ASN A 318 -11.53 -15.65 -12.62
C ASN A 318 -10.21 -16.29 -13.05
N CYS A 319 -9.59 -15.70 -14.05
CA CYS A 319 -8.27 -16.08 -14.54
C CYS A 319 -7.64 -14.87 -15.21
N ILE A 320 -6.39 -14.58 -14.90
CA ILE A 320 -5.67 -13.41 -15.44
C ILE A 320 -5.69 -13.33 -16.97
N TYR A 321 -5.75 -14.47 -17.65
CA TYR A 321 -5.84 -14.53 -19.13
C TYR A 321 -7.24 -14.84 -19.66
N GLY A 322 -8.19 -15.19 -18.82
CA GLY A 322 -9.53 -15.65 -19.20
C GLY A 322 -10.65 -14.69 -18.84
N GLY A 323 -10.33 -13.63 -18.12
CA GLY A 323 -11.31 -12.70 -17.61
C GLY A 323 -12.07 -13.22 -16.39
N GLU A 324 -13.30 -12.76 -16.23
CA GLU A 324 -14.12 -12.96 -15.04
C GLU A 324 -15.56 -13.28 -15.43
N ASP A 325 -16.20 -14.17 -14.68
CA ASP A 325 -17.65 -14.40 -14.68
C ASP A 325 -18.21 -13.94 -13.34
N TYR A 326 -19.24 -13.12 -13.41
CA TYR A 326 -19.90 -12.56 -12.25
C TYR A 326 -21.38 -12.95 -12.24
N ASP A 327 -21.82 -13.55 -11.13
CA ASP A 327 -23.23 -13.85 -10.88
C ASP A 327 -23.79 -12.96 -9.79
N ALA A 328 -24.47 -11.89 -10.16
CA ALA A 328 -25.02 -10.90 -9.25
C ALA A 328 -26.01 -11.49 -8.22
N ARG A 329 -26.55 -12.69 -8.46
CA ARG A 329 -27.44 -13.39 -7.49
C ARG A 329 -26.68 -13.85 -6.24
N GLY A 330 -25.34 -14.01 -6.36
CA GLY A 330 -24.45 -14.34 -5.25
C GLY A 330 -23.94 -13.13 -4.45
N GLU A 331 -24.39 -11.91 -4.77
CA GLU A 331 -24.01 -10.72 -3.99
C GLU A 331 -24.58 -10.78 -2.57
N GLN A 332 -23.69 -10.54 -1.60
CA GLN A 332 -24.04 -10.45 -0.18
C GLN A 332 -23.90 -8.97 0.25
N LYS A 333 -24.98 -8.21 0.13
CA LYS A 333 -24.94 -6.76 0.43
C LYS A 333 -24.54 -6.50 1.87
N GLY A 334 -23.56 -5.61 2.07
CA GLY A 334 -23.07 -5.25 3.39
C GLY A 334 -22.14 -6.28 4.03
N TRP A 335 -21.67 -7.29 3.31
CA TRP A 335 -20.81 -8.36 3.82
C TRP A 335 -19.54 -7.85 4.54
N ASN A 336 -19.07 -6.67 4.18
CA ASN A 336 -17.87 -6.01 4.71
C ASN A 336 -18.19 -4.91 5.74
N GLN A 337 -19.42 -4.87 6.27
CA GLN A 337 -19.89 -3.89 7.25
C GLN A 337 -20.08 -4.52 8.63
N VAL A 338 -20.06 -3.67 9.65
CA VAL A 338 -20.51 -4.02 11.01
C VAL A 338 -21.99 -4.41 10.98
N GLY A 339 -22.36 -5.41 11.77
CA GLY A 339 -23.75 -5.88 11.88
C GLY A 339 -24.21 -6.83 10.77
N PHE A 340 -23.35 -7.17 9.82
CA PHE A 340 -23.65 -8.23 8.85
C PHE A 340 -23.69 -9.59 9.54
N ASP A 341 -24.73 -10.37 9.26
CA ASP A 341 -24.86 -11.74 9.79
C ASP A 341 -24.01 -12.71 8.96
N ASP A 342 -22.90 -13.14 9.53
CA ASP A 342 -22.00 -14.12 8.98
C ASP A 342 -22.09 -15.50 9.66
N SER A 343 -23.22 -15.81 10.29
CA SER A 343 -23.40 -17.08 11.02
C SER A 343 -23.23 -18.30 10.13
N ASP A 344 -23.68 -18.23 8.89
CA ASP A 344 -23.58 -19.29 7.89
C ASP A 344 -22.21 -19.36 7.18
N TRP A 345 -21.31 -18.38 7.42
CA TRP A 345 -19.99 -18.38 6.83
C TRP A 345 -19.09 -19.43 7.47
N ARG A 346 -18.22 -20.00 6.69
CA ARG A 346 -17.31 -21.07 7.09
C ARG A 346 -16.07 -20.50 7.78
N PRO A 347 -15.50 -21.21 8.78
CA PRO A 347 -14.22 -20.83 9.33
C PRO A 347 -13.12 -20.96 8.27
N VAL A 348 -12.16 -20.04 8.28
CA VAL A 348 -10.96 -20.14 7.43
C VAL A 348 -10.09 -21.31 7.85
N VAL A 349 -9.28 -21.79 6.92
CA VAL A 349 -8.20 -22.76 7.22
C VAL A 349 -6.85 -22.05 7.22
N VAL A 350 -5.96 -22.49 8.12
CA VAL A 350 -4.58 -22.00 8.15
C VAL A 350 -3.82 -22.63 7.00
N GLN A 351 -3.09 -21.78 6.27
CA GLN A 351 -2.26 -22.14 5.13
C GLN A 351 -0.79 -22.25 5.53
N GLU A 352 -0.03 -23.00 4.77
CA GLU A 352 1.42 -22.90 4.82
C GLU A 352 1.89 -21.55 4.24
N ALA A 353 2.96 -21.02 4.83
CA ALA A 353 3.59 -19.83 4.29
C ALA A 353 4.15 -20.08 2.88
N PRO A 354 4.10 -19.10 1.97
CA PRO A 354 4.78 -19.20 0.69
C PRO A 354 6.30 -19.31 0.90
N LYS A 355 7.02 -19.82 -0.08
CA LYS A 355 8.49 -19.90 -0.02
C LYS A 355 9.17 -18.53 -0.10
N GLY A 356 8.55 -17.60 -0.83
CA GLY A 356 9.10 -16.27 -1.05
C GLY A 356 9.12 -15.41 0.21
N ILE A 357 10.14 -14.57 0.31
CA ILE A 357 10.28 -13.61 1.41
C ILE A 357 9.22 -12.52 1.26
N LEU A 358 8.55 -12.22 2.36
CA LEU A 358 7.55 -11.16 2.41
C LEU A 358 8.23 -9.79 2.37
N ARG A 359 7.88 -8.95 1.39
CA ARG A 359 8.45 -7.62 1.14
C ARG A 359 7.39 -6.57 0.90
N PRO A 360 7.62 -5.30 1.23
CA PRO A 360 6.74 -4.22 0.80
C PRO A 360 6.75 -4.12 -0.74
N GLN A 361 5.59 -3.82 -1.32
CA GLN A 361 5.53 -3.53 -2.75
C GLN A 361 6.18 -2.16 -3.02
N MET A 362 7.35 -2.17 -3.67
CA MET A 362 8.09 -0.96 -4.00
C MET A 362 7.71 -0.37 -5.37
N ALA A 363 7.05 -1.13 -6.24
CA ALA A 363 6.58 -0.65 -7.53
C ALA A 363 5.24 0.09 -7.39
N ARG A 364 5.01 1.06 -8.27
CA ARG A 364 3.73 1.79 -8.32
C ARG A 364 2.56 0.83 -8.53
N PRO A 365 1.46 0.99 -7.79
CA PRO A 365 0.26 0.19 -8.00
C PRO A 365 -0.41 0.52 -9.34
N VAL A 366 -1.18 -0.44 -9.86
CA VAL A 366 -2.12 -0.18 -10.96
C VAL A 366 -3.27 0.65 -10.41
N LYS A 367 -3.65 1.71 -11.12
CA LYS A 367 -4.73 2.63 -10.73
C LYS A 367 -5.62 2.98 -11.90
N ILE A 368 -6.87 3.34 -11.63
CA ILE A 368 -7.76 3.94 -12.62
C ILE A 368 -7.27 5.37 -12.86
N MET A 369 -6.76 5.64 -14.04
CA MET A 369 -6.25 6.97 -14.40
C MET A 369 -7.36 7.91 -14.88
N GLU A 370 -8.36 7.38 -15.61
CA GLU A 370 -9.47 8.16 -16.16
C GLU A 370 -10.79 7.37 -16.08
N ARG A 371 -11.88 8.08 -15.86
CA ARG A 371 -13.25 7.56 -15.89
C ARG A 371 -14.05 8.35 -16.91
N HIS A 372 -14.58 7.65 -17.89
CA HIS A 372 -15.44 8.24 -18.92
C HIS A 372 -16.89 7.83 -18.69
N ASN A 373 -17.78 8.82 -18.58
CA ASN A 373 -19.22 8.56 -18.51
C ASN A 373 -19.76 8.26 -19.91
N ILE A 374 -20.64 7.26 -20.00
CA ILE A 374 -21.34 6.98 -21.25
C ILE A 374 -22.21 8.18 -21.58
N GLN A 375 -21.98 8.78 -22.75
CA GLN A 375 -22.75 9.94 -23.21
C GLN A 375 -23.96 9.56 -24.07
N LYS A 376 -23.93 8.39 -24.71
CA LYS A 376 -25.02 7.84 -25.54
C LYS A 376 -24.86 6.32 -25.65
N VAL A 377 -25.96 5.61 -25.57
CA VAL A 377 -26.10 4.19 -25.87
C VAL A 377 -26.87 4.05 -27.17
#